data_83e921982f70cdc238a5a52a53ab3171
#
_entry.id   83e921982f70cdc238a5a52a53ab3171
#
_cell.length_a   1.000
_cell.length_b   1.000
_cell.length_c   1.000
_cell.angle_alpha   90.00
_cell.angle_beta   90.00
_cell.angle_gamma   90.00
#
_symmetry.space_group_name_H-M   'P 1'
#
loop_
_entity.id
_entity.type
_entity.pdbx_description
1 polymer ?
#
loop_
_entity_poly.entity_id
_entity_poly.type
_entity_poly.pdbx_seq_one_letter_code
_entity_poly.pdbx_strand_id
1 'polypeptide(L)'
;MLATGCRLWARARRARRCSEVISIIIDEFYAVKKHKTSKAWMREHVTDPYVQRAKMEGWRSRAAFKLMEIDDKDHLLRPGLLVVDLGAAPGSWSQVAVARVGRRGRVLALDLLEMAPLAGVEFTLGDFREDAVLAELTLRLDGQPVDLVISDMAPNMSGIAVTDQARSVHLSELALEFAGRHLKPGGNFLVKIFQGAGFDAFRKAMAAAFDKVVVRKPKSSRDRSSEVYLLGLGCRPHSREG
;
A
#
# COMPACT_ATOMS: atom_id res chain seq x y z
N MET A 1 11.55 -0.53 -60.17
CA MET A 1 10.63 -0.35 -59.03
C MET A 1 10.40 -1.68 -58.30
N LEU A 2 11.30 -2.20 -57.46
CA LEU A 2 11.13 -3.43 -56.65
C LEU A 2 12.23 -3.51 -55.57
N ALA A 3 12.25 -2.55 -54.60
CA ALA A 3 13.22 -2.61 -53.51
C ALA A 3 12.70 -2.05 -52.17
N THR A 4 11.42 -1.71 -52.04
CA THR A 4 10.85 -1.08 -50.85
C THR A 4 10.04 -2.04 -49.96
N GLY A 5 9.69 -3.23 -50.46
CA GLY A 5 8.86 -4.18 -49.68
C GLY A 5 9.60 -5.02 -48.63
N CYS A 6 10.92 -5.22 -48.78
CA CYS A 6 11.66 -6.19 -47.94
C CYS A 6 12.06 -5.63 -46.55
N ARG A 7 12.18 -4.32 -46.42
CA ARG A 7 12.61 -3.68 -45.14
C ARG A 7 11.47 -3.53 -44.14
N LEU A 8 10.24 -3.39 -44.59
CA LEU A 8 9.05 -3.31 -43.71
C LEU A 8 8.70 -4.67 -43.08
N TRP A 9 8.92 -5.76 -43.83
CA TRP A 9 8.67 -7.11 -43.36
C TRP A 9 9.65 -7.58 -42.27
N ALA A 10 10.91 -7.17 -42.33
CA ALA A 10 11.93 -7.46 -41.33
C ALA A 10 11.70 -6.71 -40.02
N ARG A 11 11.20 -5.45 -40.09
CA ARG A 11 10.83 -4.66 -38.90
C ARG A 11 9.60 -5.25 -38.19
N ALA A 12 8.60 -5.72 -38.91
CA ALA A 12 7.40 -6.32 -38.34
C ALA A 12 7.67 -7.65 -37.63
N ARG A 13 8.62 -8.47 -38.14
CA ARG A 13 9.05 -9.71 -37.46
C ARG A 13 9.89 -9.45 -36.20
N ARG A 14 10.69 -8.38 -36.18
CA ARG A 14 11.49 -8.00 -35.01
C ARG A 14 10.62 -7.45 -33.88
N ALA A 15 9.58 -6.68 -34.22
CA ALA A 15 8.60 -6.17 -33.24
C ALA A 15 7.74 -7.30 -32.63
N ARG A 16 7.31 -8.28 -33.43
CA ARG A 16 6.58 -9.45 -32.91
C ARG A 16 7.45 -10.33 -32.01
N ARG A 17 8.71 -10.56 -32.34
CA ARG A 17 9.63 -11.30 -31.47
C ARG A 17 9.91 -10.59 -30.14
N CYS A 18 10.00 -9.26 -30.14
CA CYS A 18 10.12 -8.51 -28.88
C CYS A 18 8.85 -8.60 -28.02
N SER A 19 7.66 -8.53 -28.62
CA SER A 19 6.41 -8.64 -27.85
C SER A 19 6.18 -10.06 -27.31
N GLU A 20 6.56 -11.12 -28.04
CA GLU A 20 6.49 -12.49 -27.55
C GLU A 20 7.52 -12.76 -26.44
N VAL A 21 8.75 -12.25 -26.54
CA VAL A 21 9.76 -12.38 -25.49
C VAL A 21 9.36 -11.59 -24.24
N ILE A 22 8.80 -10.40 -24.42
CA ILE A 22 8.28 -9.59 -23.31
C ILE A 22 7.06 -10.29 -22.66
N SER A 23 6.16 -10.89 -23.44
CA SER A 23 5.04 -11.66 -22.91
C SER A 23 5.50 -12.88 -22.12
N ILE A 24 6.49 -13.63 -22.62
CA ILE A 24 7.06 -14.80 -21.93
C ILE A 24 7.77 -14.38 -20.61
N ILE A 25 8.50 -13.26 -20.63
CA ILE A 25 9.16 -12.72 -19.42
C ILE A 25 8.11 -12.20 -18.42
N ILE A 26 7.04 -11.59 -18.90
CA ILE A 26 5.92 -11.16 -18.05
C ILE A 26 5.19 -12.37 -17.46
N ASP A 27 4.91 -13.41 -18.24
CA ASP A 27 4.25 -14.63 -17.76
C ASP A 27 5.11 -15.43 -16.77
N GLU A 28 6.45 -15.45 -16.93
CA GLU A 28 7.34 -16.03 -15.91
C GLU A 28 7.46 -15.18 -14.65
N PHE A 29 7.38 -13.84 -14.76
CA PHE A 29 7.40 -12.93 -13.61
C PHE A 29 6.06 -12.90 -12.86
N TYR A 30 4.93 -13.12 -13.56
CA TYR A 30 3.58 -13.13 -13.00
C TYR A 30 3.06 -14.55 -12.67
N ALA A 31 3.86 -15.60 -12.88
CA ALA A 31 3.58 -16.90 -12.28
C ALA A 31 3.75 -16.77 -10.75
N VAL A 32 2.79 -16.12 -10.12
CA VAL A 32 2.57 -16.20 -8.68
C VAL A 32 2.45 -17.69 -8.37
N LYS A 33 3.55 -18.33 -7.97
CA LYS A 33 3.51 -19.67 -7.39
C LYS A 33 2.45 -19.61 -6.31
N LYS A 34 1.29 -20.21 -6.54
CA LYS A 34 0.30 -20.46 -5.50
C LYS A 34 1.04 -21.19 -4.40
N HIS A 35 1.51 -20.45 -3.39
CA HIS A 35 2.06 -21.08 -2.20
C HIS A 35 0.97 -22.00 -1.67
N LYS A 36 1.22 -23.29 -1.65
CA LYS A 36 0.35 -24.25 -0.97
C LYS A 36 0.28 -23.80 0.48
N THR A 37 -0.80 -23.12 0.82
CA THR A 37 -1.08 -22.72 2.20
C THR A 37 -1.00 -23.97 3.05
N SER A 38 -0.11 -23.98 4.05
CA SER A 38 0.03 -25.15 4.92
C SER A 38 -1.30 -25.40 5.63
N LYS A 39 -1.66 -26.68 5.85
CA LYS A 39 -2.88 -27.05 6.62
C LYS A 39 -2.92 -26.35 8.00
N ALA A 40 -1.76 -26.12 8.60
CA ALA A 40 -1.62 -25.41 9.87
C ALA A 40 -2.02 -23.93 9.75
N TRP A 41 -1.54 -23.23 8.70
CA TRP A 41 -1.90 -21.84 8.43
C TRP A 41 -3.41 -21.70 8.15
N MET A 42 -3.98 -22.62 7.37
CA MET A 42 -5.41 -22.62 7.08
C MET A 42 -6.24 -22.79 8.35
N ARG A 43 -5.87 -23.72 9.25
CA ARG A 43 -6.53 -23.89 10.53
C ARG A 43 -6.44 -22.63 11.38
N GLU A 44 -5.24 -22.07 11.53
CA GLU A 44 -5.03 -20.83 12.29
C GLU A 44 -5.86 -19.67 11.71
N HIS A 45 -5.92 -19.56 10.37
CA HIS A 45 -6.71 -18.53 9.73
C HIS A 45 -8.21 -18.68 9.99
N VAL A 46 -8.74 -19.90 9.90
CA VAL A 46 -10.18 -20.17 10.12
C VAL A 46 -10.59 -20.03 11.57
N THR A 47 -9.70 -20.37 12.51
CA THR A 47 -9.97 -20.27 13.96
C THR A 47 -9.62 -18.91 14.56
N ASP A 48 -9.02 -18.01 13.79
CA ASP A 48 -8.66 -16.68 14.26
C ASP A 48 -9.92 -15.85 14.61
N PRO A 49 -10.07 -15.40 15.86
CA PRO A 49 -11.27 -14.69 16.32
C PRO A 49 -11.54 -13.42 15.51
N TYR A 50 -10.47 -12.70 15.08
CA TYR A 50 -10.62 -11.51 14.27
C TYR A 50 -11.06 -11.80 12.83
N VAL A 51 -10.70 -12.98 12.28
CA VAL A 51 -11.21 -13.42 10.98
C VAL A 51 -12.71 -13.73 11.07
N GLN A 52 -13.12 -14.43 12.11
CA GLN A 52 -14.54 -14.75 12.33
C GLN A 52 -15.35 -13.46 12.57
N ARG A 53 -14.84 -12.58 13.41
CA ARG A 53 -15.45 -11.29 13.70
C ARG A 53 -15.56 -10.42 12.45
N ALA A 54 -14.51 -10.37 11.60
CA ALA A 54 -14.56 -9.62 10.34
C ALA A 54 -15.69 -10.11 9.43
N LYS A 55 -15.86 -11.44 9.32
CA LYS A 55 -16.96 -12.02 8.53
C LYS A 55 -18.34 -11.65 9.09
N MET A 56 -18.53 -11.69 10.40
CA MET A 56 -19.79 -11.35 11.06
C MET A 56 -20.14 -9.87 10.90
N GLU A 57 -19.14 -8.99 10.98
CA GLU A 57 -19.32 -7.55 10.89
C GLU A 57 -19.26 -7.00 9.45
N GLY A 58 -19.05 -7.86 8.44
CA GLY A 58 -19.00 -7.46 7.02
C GLY A 58 -17.70 -6.78 6.59
N TRP A 59 -16.62 -6.93 7.35
CA TRP A 59 -15.31 -6.44 6.96
C TRP A 59 -14.62 -7.40 5.99
N ARG A 60 -13.93 -6.86 4.98
CA ARG A 60 -13.24 -7.65 3.96
C ARG A 60 -12.12 -8.52 4.52
N SER A 61 -11.48 -8.08 5.57
CA SER A 61 -10.50 -8.89 6.31
C SER A 61 -10.32 -8.42 7.76
N ARG A 62 -9.61 -9.23 8.55
CA ARG A 62 -9.23 -8.89 9.93
C ARG A 62 -8.36 -7.62 10.05
N ALA A 63 -7.73 -7.17 8.95
CA ALA A 63 -6.90 -5.98 8.95
C ALA A 63 -7.70 -4.70 9.31
N ALA A 64 -9.02 -4.70 9.11
CA ALA A 64 -9.90 -3.61 9.53
C ALA A 64 -9.72 -3.25 11.00
N PHE A 65 -9.61 -4.25 11.88
CA PHE A 65 -9.48 -4.04 13.32
C PHE A 65 -8.17 -3.37 13.71
N LYS A 66 -7.10 -3.58 12.95
CA LYS A 66 -5.81 -2.92 13.21
C LYS A 66 -5.94 -1.40 13.04
N LEU A 67 -6.56 -0.96 11.94
CA LEU A 67 -6.80 0.46 11.70
C LEU A 67 -7.78 1.05 12.71
N MET A 68 -8.87 0.32 13.03
CA MET A 68 -9.84 0.77 14.03
C MET A 68 -9.19 0.99 15.40
N GLU A 69 -8.41 0.03 15.89
CA GLU A 69 -7.73 0.14 17.20
C GLU A 69 -6.75 1.31 17.25
N ILE A 70 -6.06 1.58 16.13
CA ILE A 70 -5.15 2.74 16.03
C ILE A 70 -5.97 4.03 15.99
N ASP A 71 -7.02 4.06 15.17
CA ASP A 71 -7.87 5.24 15.02
C ASP A 71 -8.64 5.58 16.31
N ASP A 72 -9.17 4.60 17.02
CA ASP A 72 -9.85 4.78 18.32
C ASP A 72 -8.92 5.42 19.37
N LYS A 73 -7.61 5.19 19.25
CA LYS A 73 -6.60 5.75 20.16
C LYS A 73 -6.09 7.12 19.71
N ASP A 74 -5.85 7.28 18.41
CA ASP A 74 -5.10 8.42 17.87
C ASP A 74 -5.99 9.39 17.09
N HIS A 75 -7.27 9.08 16.86
CA HIS A 75 -8.27 9.90 16.18
C HIS A 75 -7.82 10.44 14.81
N LEU A 76 -7.28 9.54 13.99
CA LEU A 76 -6.70 9.86 12.69
C LEU A 76 -7.77 10.16 11.63
N LEU A 77 -8.87 9.40 11.68
CA LEU A 77 -9.96 9.48 10.71
C LEU A 77 -11.08 10.37 11.24
N ARG A 78 -11.39 11.44 10.51
CA ARG A 78 -12.45 12.38 10.85
C ARG A 78 -13.29 12.70 9.61
N PRO A 79 -14.56 13.10 9.79
CA PRO A 79 -15.44 13.48 8.69
C PRO A 79 -14.80 14.57 7.80
N GLY A 80 -14.85 14.34 6.48
CA GLY A 80 -14.41 15.31 5.49
C GLY A 80 -12.95 15.21 5.07
N LEU A 81 -12.16 14.27 5.62
CA LEU A 81 -10.75 14.10 5.25
C LEU A 81 -10.58 13.50 3.87
N LEU A 82 -9.49 13.88 3.20
CA LEU A 82 -8.91 13.20 2.04
C LEU A 82 -7.86 12.20 2.51
N VAL A 83 -8.13 10.91 2.29
CA VAL A 83 -7.29 9.79 2.72
C VAL A 83 -6.75 9.05 1.50
N VAL A 84 -5.47 8.67 1.55
CA VAL A 84 -4.84 7.76 0.58
C VAL A 84 -4.48 6.46 1.29
N ASP A 85 -4.95 5.32 0.74
CA ASP A 85 -4.70 3.96 1.24
C ASP A 85 -3.77 3.22 0.26
N LEU A 86 -2.52 3.01 0.65
CA LEU A 86 -1.48 2.35 -0.12
C LEU A 86 -1.35 0.88 0.30
N GLY A 87 -1.54 -0.04 -0.67
CA GLY A 87 -1.64 -1.47 -0.39
C GLY A 87 -3.04 -1.83 0.14
N ALA A 88 -4.06 -1.32 -0.53
CA ALA A 88 -5.44 -1.34 -0.06
C ALA A 88 -6.10 -2.73 -0.10
N ALA A 89 -5.73 -3.61 -1.06
CA ALA A 89 -6.41 -4.89 -1.25
C ALA A 89 -6.35 -5.77 0.03
N PRO A 90 -7.45 -6.39 0.39
CA PRO A 90 -8.76 -6.50 -0.25
C PRO A 90 -9.72 -5.33 0.02
N GLY A 91 -9.29 -4.21 0.60
CA GLY A 91 -10.07 -3.00 0.86
C GLY A 91 -10.57 -2.83 2.30
N SER A 92 -9.95 -3.53 3.26
CA SER A 92 -10.39 -3.47 4.66
C SER A 92 -10.14 -2.12 5.30
N TRP A 93 -8.99 -1.53 5.04
CA TRP A 93 -8.65 -0.20 5.55
C TRP A 93 -9.46 0.88 4.85
N SER A 94 -9.63 0.74 3.52
CA SER A 94 -10.53 1.62 2.76
C SER A 94 -11.97 1.59 3.27
N GLN A 95 -12.50 0.41 3.68
CA GLN A 95 -13.84 0.32 4.31
C GLN A 95 -13.92 1.14 5.60
N VAL A 96 -12.92 1.01 6.48
CA VAL A 96 -12.86 1.77 7.73
C VAL A 96 -12.74 3.27 7.44
N ALA A 97 -11.86 3.64 6.51
CA ALA A 97 -11.65 5.03 6.13
C ALA A 97 -12.95 5.68 5.62
N VAL A 98 -13.63 5.06 4.64
CA VAL A 98 -14.90 5.58 4.10
C VAL A 98 -15.96 5.74 5.19
N ALA A 99 -16.09 4.75 6.07
CA ALA A 99 -17.08 4.80 7.16
C ALA A 99 -16.82 5.99 8.12
N ARG A 100 -15.57 6.33 8.37
CA ARG A 100 -15.16 7.39 9.30
C ARG A 100 -15.14 8.79 8.66
N VAL A 101 -14.66 8.91 7.39
CA VAL A 101 -14.61 10.22 6.71
C VAL A 101 -15.97 10.67 6.20
N GLY A 102 -16.87 9.73 5.97
CA GLY A 102 -18.26 9.99 5.55
C GLY A 102 -18.36 10.64 4.17
N ARG A 103 -19.57 11.10 3.82
CA ARG A 103 -19.90 11.58 2.47
C ARG A 103 -19.13 12.83 2.02
N ARG A 104 -18.56 13.61 2.93
CA ARG A 104 -17.77 14.81 2.63
C ARG A 104 -16.28 14.52 2.49
N GLY A 105 -15.85 13.33 2.90
CA GLY A 105 -14.47 12.87 2.74
C GLY A 105 -14.27 12.16 1.41
N ARG A 106 -13.01 11.92 1.06
CA ARG A 106 -12.59 11.16 -0.11
C ARG A 106 -11.58 10.10 0.32
N VAL A 107 -11.67 8.93 -0.29
CA VAL A 107 -10.70 7.86 -0.09
C VAL A 107 -10.18 7.41 -1.45
N LEU A 108 -8.90 7.62 -1.69
CA LEU A 108 -8.18 7.07 -2.84
C LEU A 108 -7.41 5.83 -2.36
N ALA A 109 -7.51 4.76 -3.11
CA ALA A 109 -6.88 3.50 -2.78
C ALA A 109 -6.02 3.00 -3.95
N LEU A 110 -4.87 2.42 -3.66
CA LEU A 110 -3.97 1.85 -4.65
C LEU A 110 -3.49 0.48 -4.19
N ASP A 111 -3.49 -0.49 -5.09
CA ASP A 111 -2.87 -1.81 -4.88
C ASP A 111 -2.43 -2.44 -6.19
N LEU A 112 -1.43 -3.33 -6.11
CA LEU A 112 -0.99 -4.21 -7.20
C LEU A 112 -2.03 -5.29 -7.52
N LEU A 113 -2.85 -5.67 -6.53
CA LEU A 113 -3.89 -6.70 -6.64
C LEU A 113 -5.25 -6.05 -6.89
N GLU A 114 -6.04 -6.70 -7.74
CA GLU A 114 -7.42 -6.28 -7.95
C GLU A 114 -8.23 -6.29 -6.64
N MET A 115 -9.06 -5.30 -6.50
CA MET A 115 -9.97 -5.15 -5.38
C MET A 115 -11.41 -5.03 -5.87
N ALA A 116 -12.32 -5.81 -5.27
CA ALA A 116 -13.74 -5.65 -5.56
C ALA A 116 -14.18 -4.19 -5.30
N PRO A 117 -15.01 -3.58 -6.16
CA PRO A 117 -15.46 -2.20 -5.99
C PRO A 117 -16.00 -1.93 -4.59
N LEU A 118 -15.68 -0.77 -4.05
CA LEU A 118 -16.14 -0.31 -2.75
C LEU A 118 -16.73 1.10 -2.90
N ALA A 119 -18.00 1.26 -2.53
CA ALA A 119 -18.67 2.55 -2.62
C ALA A 119 -17.93 3.63 -1.80
N GLY A 120 -17.65 4.77 -2.42
CA GLY A 120 -16.91 5.88 -1.80
C GLY A 120 -15.38 5.75 -1.85
N VAL A 121 -14.86 4.74 -2.56
CA VAL A 121 -13.41 4.57 -2.80
C VAL A 121 -13.09 4.72 -4.27
N GLU A 122 -12.12 5.56 -4.58
CA GLU A 122 -11.52 5.70 -5.89
C GLU A 122 -10.29 4.77 -5.94
N PHE A 123 -10.41 3.63 -6.65
CA PHE A 123 -9.36 2.63 -6.70
C PHE A 123 -8.50 2.76 -7.95
N THR A 124 -7.19 2.68 -7.78
CA THR A 124 -6.18 2.58 -8.85
C THR A 124 -5.50 1.22 -8.74
N LEU A 125 -5.53 0.44 -9.81
CA LEU A 125 -4.79 -0.82 -9.92
C LEU A 125 -3.41 -0.54 -10.50
N GLY A 126 -2.35 -0.92 -9.80
CA GLY A 126 -0.99 -0.77 -10.32
C GLY A 126 0.07 -0.96 -9.26
N ASP A 127 1.31 -1.05 -9.73
CA ASP A 127 2.47 -1.15 -8.87
C ASP A 127 2.87 0.25 -8.36
N PHE A 128 2.85 0.42 -7.05
CA PHE A 128 3.25 1.67 -6.40
C PHE A 128 4.69 2.12 -6.72
N ARG A 129 5.53 1.21 -7.22
CA ARG A 129 6.91 1.48 -7.63
C ARG A 129 7.02 2.08 -9.04
N GLU A 130 5.94 2.10 -9.80
CA GLU A 130 5.91 2.60 -11.17
C GLU A 130 5.52 4.09 -11.20
N ASP A 131 6.35 4.92 -11.83
CA ASP A 131 6.11 6.37 -11.96
C ASP A 131 4.77 6.68 -12.63
N ALA A 132 4.34 5.88 -13.61
CA ALA A 132 3.08 6.06 -14.31
C ALA A 132 1.87 5.88 -13.36
N VAL A 133 1.94 4.91 -12.45
CA VAL A 133 0.89 4.64 -11.46
C VAL A 133 0.84 5.76 -10.41
N LEU A 134 2.00 6.23 -9.96
CA LEU A 134 2.08 7.39 -9.06
C LEU A 134 1.54 8.66 -9.72
N ALA A 135 1.84 8.87 -11.00
CA ALA A 135 1.32 10.00 -11.76
C ALA A 135 -0.22 9.93 -11.88
N GLU A 136 -0.79 8.75 -12.15
CA GLU A 136 -2.26 8.56 -12.18
C GLU A 136 -2.89 8.88 -10.81
N LEU A 137 -2.32 8.35 -9.71
CA LEU A 137 -2.81 8.64 -8.37
C LEU A 137 -2.73 10.14 -8.06
N THR A 138 -1.63 10.79 -8.45
CA THR A 138 -1.43 12.24 -8.28
C THR A 138 -2.45 13.05 -9.09
N LEU A 139 -2.76 12.64 -10.33
CA LEU A 139 -3.81 13.28 -11.14
C LEU A 139 -5.18 13.18 -10.48
N ARG A 140 -5.50 12.02 -9.87
CA ARG A 140 -6.76 11.82 -9.14
C ARG A 140 -6.87 12.69 -7.88
N LEU A 141 -5.74 13.07 -7.27
CA LEU A 141 -5.73 14.03 -6.15
C LEU A 141 -6.17 15.44 -6.61
N ASP A 142 -6.07 15.75 -7.90
CA ASP A 142 -6.51 17.03 -8.49
C ASP A 142 -5.95 18.25 -7.73
N GLY A 143 -4.68 18.20 -7.38
CA GLY A 143 -4.00 19.24 -6.61
C GLY A 143 -4.46 19.40 -5.17
N GLN A 144 -5.39 18.57 -4.69
CA GLN A 144 -5.86 18.63 -3.30
C GLN A 144 -4.81 18.03 -2.36
N PRO A 145 -4.43 18.73 -1.29
CA PRO A 145 -3.49 18.21 -0.31
C PRO A 145 -4.13 17.10 0.52
N VAL A 146 -3.39 16.02 0.74
CA VAL A 146 -3.84 14.85 1.48
C VAL A 146 -3.82 15.11 2.99
N ASP A 147 -4.86 14.72 3.70
CA ASP A 147 -4.94 14.83 5.16
C ASP A 147 -4.24 13.67 5.87
N LEU A 148 -4.38 12.47 5.31
CA LEU A 148 -3.88 11.24 5.90
C LEU A 148 -3.44 10.26 4.81
N VAL A 149 -2.23 9.76 4.92
CA VAL A 149 -1.76 8.59 4.15
C VAL A 149 -1.68 7.40 5.09
N ILE A 150 -2.31 6.29 4.71
CA ILE A 150 -2.25 5.01 5.41
C ILE A 150 -1.64 3.95 4.51
N SER A 151 -0.84 3.04 5.06
CA SER A 151 -0.19 1.98 4.29
C SER A 151 -0.08 0.68 5.10
N ASP A 152 -0.76 -0.37 4.62
CA ASP A 152 -0.63 -1.74 5.12
C ASP A 152 0.13 -2.64 4.12
N MET A 153 0.94 -2.05 3.23
CA MET A 153 1.73 -2.79 2.24
C MET A 153 2.63 -3.82 2.90
N ALA A 154 2.74 -4.98 2.27
CA ALA A 154 3.71 -6.02 2.62
C ALA A 154 4.36 -6.55 1.34
N PRO A 155 5.66 -6.85 1.36
CA PRO A 155 6.29 -7.48 0.21
C PRO A 155 5.78 -8.92 0.05
N ASN A 156 5.89 -9.44 -1.17
CA ASN A 156 5.75 -10.88 -1.39
C ASN A 156 6.87 -11.59 -0.63
N MET A 157 6.49 -12.36 0.40
CA MET A 157 7.43 -13.04 1.29
C MET A 157 8.17 -14.14 0.54
N SER A 158 9.50 -14.03 0.45
CA SER A 158 10.36 -15.05 -0.16
C SER A 158 10.68 -16.19 0.80
N GLY A 159 10.46 -15.98 2.10
CA GLY A 159 10.88 -16.86 3.19
C GLY A 159 12.34 -16.64 3.65
N ILE A 160 13.07 -15.72 3.01
CA ILE A 160 14.41 -15.32 3.40
C ILE A 160 14.31 -14.03 4.22
N ALA A 161 14.45 -14.15 5.53
CA ALA A 161 14.16 -13.06 6.48
C ALA A 161 14.84 -11.73 6.15
N VAL A 162 16.13 -11.77 5.76
CA VAL A 162 16.89 -10.54 5.43
C VAL A 162 16.34 -9.86 4.17
N THR A 163 16.00 -10.64 3.15
CA THR A 163 15.44 -10.13 1.89
C THR A 163 14.05 -9.55 2.12
N ASP A 164 13.22 -10.26 2.87
CA ASP A 164 11.85 -9.84 3.15
C ASP A 164 11.82 -8.57 4.01
N GLN A 165 12.75 -8.48 4.97
CA GLN A 165 12.94 -7.28 5.78
C GLN A 165 13.37 -6.07 4.92
N ALA A 166 14.37 -6.23 4.05
CA ALA A 166 14.84 -5.15 3.19
C ALA A 166 13.74 -4.65 2.23
N ARG A 167 12.95 -5.57 1.65
CA ARG A 167 11.81 -5.22 0.79
C ARG A 167 10.72 -4.47 1.56
N SER A 168 10.45 -4.89 2.80
CA SER A 168 9.47 -4.20 3.65
C SER A 168 9.88 -2.77 3.97
N VAL A 169 11.15 -2.56 4.34
CA VAL A 169 11.69 -1.22 4.59
C VAL A 169 11.60 -0.36 3.33
N HIS A 170 11.99 -0.89 2.18
CA HIS A 170 11.91 -0.16 0.92
C HIS A 170 10.48 0.29 0.57
N LEU A 171 9.47 -0.59 0.73
CA LEU A 171 8.07 -0.19 0.52
C LEU A 171 7.63 0.92 1.50
N SER A 172 8.09 0.87 2.74
CA SER A 172 7.79 1.90 3.73
C SER A 172 8.47 3.23 3.38
N GLU A 173 9.68 3.21 2.83
CA GLU A 173 10.41 4.39 2.36
C GLU A 173 9.71 5.06 1.18
N LEU A 174 9.26 4.29 0.20
CA LEU A 174 8.46 4.81 -0.93
C LEU A 174 7.15 5.43 -0.44
N ALA A 175 6.47 4.79 0.52
CA ALA A 175 5.25 5.35 1.11
C ALA A 175 5.52 6.66 1.87
N LEU A 176 6.67 6.77 2.57
CA LEU A 176 7.10 7.99 3.23
C LEU A 176 7.40 9.11 2.23
N GLU A 177 8.05 8.78 1.13
CA GLU A 177 8.34 9.74 0.05
C GLU A 177 7.03 10.29 -0.56
N PHE A 178 6.08 9.41 -0.86
CA PHE A 178 4.75 9.82 -1.32
C PHE A 178 4.05 10.71 -0.29
N ALA A 179 4.04 10.28 0.98
CA ALA A 179 3.43 11.06 2.06
C ALA A 179 4.06 12.45 2.17
N GLY A 180 5.38 12.53 2.09
CA GLY A 180 6.11 13.79 2.11
C GLY A 180 5.73 14.74 0.98
N ARG A 181 5.47 14.24 -0.22
CA ARG A 181 5.09 15.07 -1.38
C ARG A 181 3.64 15.54 -1.35
N HIS A 182 2.72 14.75 -0.78
CA HIS A 182 1.29 14.95 -0.95
C HIS A 182 0.54 15.34 0.32
N LEU A 183 1.09 15.07 1.51
CA LEU A 183 0.48 15.50 2.76
C LEU A 183 0.49 17.03 2.88
N LYS A 184 -0.63 17.55 3.35
CA LYS A 184 -0.65 18.95 3.83
C LYS A 184 0.24 19.15 5.05
N PRO A 185 0.73 20.35 5.32
CA PRO A 185 1.31 20.67 6.63
C PRO A 185 0.35 20.29 7.77
N GLY A 186 0.86 19.56 8.75
CA GLY A 186 0.05 19.03 9.85
C GLY A 186 -0.71 17.74 9.51
N GLY A 187 -0.60 17.21 8.29
CA GLY A 187 -1.15 15.90 7.91
C GLY A 187 -0.45 14.74 8.61
N ASN A 188 -1.05 13.55 8.56
CA ASN A 188 -0.56 12.38 9.28
C ASN A 188 -0.21 11.23 8.33
N PHE A 189 0.70 10.35 8.79
CA PHE A 189 1.12 9.17 8.04
C PHE A 189 1.16 7.94 8.93
N LEU A 190 0.42 6.89 8.56
CA LEU A 190 0.41 5.61 9.23
C LEU A 190 0.97 4.54 8.31
N VAL A 191 2.03 3.85 8.70
CA VAL A 191 2.69 2.85 7.88
C VAL A 191 3.04 1.59 8.67
N LYS A 192 2.75 0.42 8.06
CA LYS A 192 3.24 -0.85 8.58
C LYS A 192 4.72 -1.02 8.29
N ILE A 193 5.45 -1.53 9.27
CA ILE A 193 6.85 -1.92 9.15
C ILE A 193 7.12 -3.14 10.05
N PHE A 194 8.09 -3.96 9.67
CA PHE A 194 8.55 -5.05 10.53
C PHE A 194 9.75 -4.59 11.38
N GLN A 195 9.73 -4.95 12.66
CA GLN A 195 10.88 -4.74 13.53
C GLN A 195 12.06 -5.59 13.05
N GLY A 196 13.26 -5.00 13.00
CA GLY A 196 14.48 -5.65 12.50
C GLY A 196 15.43 -4.65 11.83
N ALA A 197 16.28 -5.15 10.94
CA ALA A 197 17.23 -4.31 10.21
C ALA A 197 16.51 -3.20 9.42
N GLY A 198 17.02 -1.96 9.52
CA GLY A 198 16.42 -0.78 8.86
C GLY A 198 15.30 -0.07 9.63
N PHE A 199 14.71 -0.70 10.65
CA PHE A 199 13.62 -0.09 11.42
C PHE A 199 14.00 1.25 12.07
N ASP A 200 15.14 1.32 12.76
CA ASP A 200 15.57 2.55 13.44
C ASP A 200 15.94 3.65 12.45
N ALA A 201 16.57 3.29 11.32
CA ALA A 201 16.87 4.24 10.26
C ALA A 201 15.59 4.85 9.67
N PHE A 202 14.59 4.01 9.36
CA PHE A 202 13.30 4.47 8.87
C PHE A 202 12.55 5.33 9.90
N ARG A 203 12.54 4.92 11.17
CA ARG A 203 11.95 5.71 12.26
C ARG A 203 12.62 7.08 12.41
N LYS A 204 13.95 7.15 12.21
CA LYS A 204 14.70 8.42 12.21
C LYS A 204 14.29 9.30 11.01
N ALA A 205 14.13 8.72 9.83
CA ALA A 205 13.66 9.44 8.64
C ALA A 205 12.24 10.03 8.89
N MET A 206 11.32 9.24 9.45
CA MET A 206 10.00 9.75 9.85
C MET A 206 10.11 10.89 10.88
N ALA A 207 10.99 10.77 11.87
CA ALA A 207 11.17 11.81 12.89
C ALA A 207 11.73 13.13 12.32
N ALA A 208 12.38 13.08 11.16
CA ALA A 208 12.79 14.28 10.44
C ALA A 208 11.61 14.95 9.71
N ALA A 209 10.63 14.17 9.23
CA ALA A 209 9.51 14.64 8.43
C ALA A 209 8.26 15.02 9.25
N PHE A 210 8.11 14.51 10.47
CA PHE A 210 6.93 14.70 11.31
C PHE A 210 7.28 15.31 12.67
N ASP A 211 6.32 16.01 13.28
CA ASP A 211 6.51 16.61 14.61
C ASP A 211 6.63 15.54 15.71
N LYS A 212 5.89 14.46 15.56
CA LYS A 212 5.91 13.35 16.50
C LYS A 212 5.80 12.01 15.76
N VAL A 213 6.60 11.03 16.17
CA VAL A 213 6.51 9.65 15.68
C VAL A 213 6.24 8.71 16.84
N VAL A 214 5.19 7.90 16.71
CA VAL A 214 4.79 6.92 17.71
C VAL A 214 4.69 5.52 17.13
N VAL A 215 5.02 4.52 17.92
CA VAL A 215 4.86 3.11 17.55
C VAL A 215 3.50 2.62 18.02
N ARG A 216 2.81 1.86 17.19
CA ARG A 216 1.55 1.21 17.51
C ARG A 216 1.64 -0.28 17.23
N LYS A 217 1.15 -1.08 18.15
CA LYS A 217 1.00 -2.53 18.04
C LYS A 217 -0.44 -2.87 18.42
N PRO A 218 -1.37 -2.94 17.43
CA PRO A 218 -2.76 -3.32 17.69
C PRO A 218 -2.85 -4.71 18.30
N LYS A 219 -3.81 -4.95 19.20
CA LYS A 219 -4.11 -6.27 19.77
C LYS A 219 -4.55 -7.27 18.69
N SER A 220 -5.17 -6.76 17.64
CA SER A 220 -5.53 -7.55 16.46
C SER A 220 -4.33 -7.96 15.59
N SER A 221 -3.11 -7.46 15.83
CA SER A 221 -1.90 -8.05 15.26
C SER A 221 -1.60 -9.37 15.95
N ARG A 222 -1.05 -10.34 15.19
CA ARG A 222 -0.64 -11.63 15.80
C ARG A 222 0.55 -11.41 16.71
N ASP A 223 0.55 -12.02 17.90
CA ASP A 223 1.60 -11.83 18.91
C ASP A 223 2.99 -12.21 18.40
N ARG A 224 3.08 -13.27 17.59
CA ARG A 224 4.33 -13.74 16.98
C ARG A 224 4.85 -12.89 15.82
N SER A 225 4.04 -11.95 15.30
CA SER A 225 4.43 -11.10 14.19
C SER A 225 5.33 -9.98 14.68
N SER A 226 6.46 -9.74 13.99
CA SER A 226 7.31 -8.56 14.20
C SER A 226 6.71 -7.27 13.62
N GLU A 227 5.49 -7.34 13.05
CA GLU A 227 4.75 -6.22 12.50
C GLU A 227 4.42 -5.20 13.57
N VAL A 228 4.72 -3.95 13.29
CA VAL A 228 4.27 -2.76 14.03
C VAL A 228 3.87 -1.67 13.05
N TYR A 229 3.19 -0.66 13.56
CA TYR A 229 2.85 0.53 12.80
C TYR A 229 3.60 1.73 13.34
N LEU A 230 4.22 2.50 12.44
CA LEU A 230 4.73 3.82 12.77
C LEU A 230 3.70 4.87 12.36
N LEU A 231 3.37 5.73 13.29
CA LEU A 231 2.46 6.86 13.08
C LEU A 231 3.24 8.17 13.21
N GLY A 232 3.38 8.87 12.08
CA GLY A 232 3.88 10.24 12.01
C GLY A 232 2.71 11.20 12.15
N LEU A 233 2.77 12.06 13.13
CA LEU A 233 1.78 13.10 13.41
C LEU A 233 2.37 14.47 13.06
N GLY A 234 1.61 15.28 12.34
CA GLY A 234 2.02 16.64 11.99
C GLY A 234 3.14 16.66 10.97
N CYS A 235 2.82 16.42 9.67
CA CYS A 235 3.78 16.55 8.59
C CYS A 235 4.36 17.98 8.58
N ARG A 236 5.68 18.09 8.62
CA ARG A 236 6.37 19.38 8.53
C ARG A 236 6.33 19.91 7.11
N PRO A 237 6.24 21.23 6.92
CA PRO A 237 6.36 21.82 5.60
C PRO A 237 7.69 21.40 4.96
N HIS A 238 7.66 20.94 3.71
CA HIS A 238 8.88 20.79 2.94
C HIS A 238 9.48 22.19 2.74
N SER A 239 10.73 22.37 3.17
CA SER A 239 11.52 23.51 2.71
C SER A 239 11.60 23.35 1.18
N ARG A 240 10.87 24.17 0.42
CA ARG A 240 11.11 24.27 -1.01
C ARG A 240 12.54 24.76 -1.15
N GLU A 241 13.45 23.87 -1.48
CA GLU A 241 14.73 24.31 -2.01
C GLU A 241 14.41 25.07 -3.29
N GLY A 242 14.70 26.39 -3.25
CA GLY A 242 14.50 27.32 -4.33
C GLY A 242 15.49 27.13 -5.47
#